data_7961c1f5ceb397a27a70b41937080447
#
_entry.id   7961c1f5ceb397a27a70b41937080447
#
_cell.length_a   1.000
_cell.length_b   1.000
_cell.length_c   1.000
_cell.angle_alpha   90.00
_cell.angle_beta   90.00
_cell.angle_gamma   90.00
#
_symmetry.space_group_name_H-M   'P 1'
#
loop_
_entity.id
_entity.type
_entity.pdbx_description
1 polymer ?
#
loop_
_entity_poly.entity_id
_entity_poly.type
_entity_poly.pdbx_seq_one_letter_code
_entity_poly.pdbx_strand_id
1 'polypeptide(L)'
;MTFSGFPDAGPAFYEGLEADNSKTYWLAHKAVYESAIREPMLALVDALEGEFGEARLFRPYRDVRFSADKSPYKTHQGAFTGADTAFGYYVQMSAD
;
A
#
# COMPACT_ATOMS: atom_id res chain seq x y z
N MET A 1 -8.25 15.50 -5.06
CA MET A 1 -8.39 14.05 -5.21
C MET A 1 -9.44 13.55 -4.24
N THR A 2 -10.40 12.76 -4.69
CA THR A 2 -11.50 12.27 -3.86
C THR A 2 -11.37 10.76 -3.68
N PHE A 3 -11.44 10.32 -2.44
CA PHE A 3 -11.42 8.89 -2.15
C PHE A 3 -12.81 8.29 -2.39
N SER A 4 -12.88 7.27 -3.23
CA SER A 4 -14.13 6.57 -3.55
C SER A 4 -14.04 5.06 -3.34
N GLY A 5 -13.08 4.61 -2.52
CA GLY A 5 -12.86 3.20 -2.23
C GLY A 5 -11.73 2.61 -3.07
N PHE A 6 -11.43 1.33 -2.81
CA PHE A 6 -10.41 0.60 -3.55
C PHE A 6 -11.08 -0.27 -4.62
N PRO A 7 -10.64 -0.18 -5.90
CA PRO A 7 -11.16 -1.06 -6.95
C PRO A 7 -10.87 -2.53 -6.64
N ASP A 8 -11.68 -3.43 -7.16
CA ASP A 8 -11.49 -4.88 -6.99
C ASP A 8 -10.13 -5.36 -7.51
N ALA A 9 -9.54 -4.64 -8.47
CA ALA A 9 -8.21 -4.95 -8.97
C ALA A 9 -7.12 -4.80 -7.89
N GLY A 10 -7.37 -4.04 -6.82
CA GLY A 10 -6.41 -3.89 -5.73
C GLY A 10 -6.19 -5.17 -4.96
N PRO A 11 -7.24 -5.74 -4.31
CA PRO A 11 -7.09 -7.04 -3.65
C PRO A 11 -6.62 -8.13 -4.61
N ALA A 12 -7.11 -8.14 -5.85
CA ALA A 12 -6.68 -9.13 -6.86
C ALA A 12 -5.18 -9.02 -7.15
N PHE A 13 -4.63 -7.80 -7.17
CA PHE A 13 -3.19 -7.60 -7.34
C PHE A 13 -2.42 -8.30 -6.21
N TYR A 14 -2.85 -8.14 -4.96
CA TYR A 14 -2.17 -8.78 -3.84
C TYR A 14 -2.36 -10.28 -3.79
N GLU A 15 -3.50 -10.79 -4.24
CA GLU A 15 -3.68 -12.24 -4.38
C GLU A 15 -2.65 -12.81 -5.35
N GLY A 16 -2.46 -12.16 -6.50
CA GLY A 16 -1.44 -12.57 -7.46
C GLY A 16 -0.03 -12.45 -6.92
N LEU A 17 0.25 -11.38 -6.17
CA LEU A 17 1.56 -11.16 -5.56
C LEU A 17 1.86 -12.21 -4.48
N GLU A 18 0.87 -12.63 -3.70
CA GLU A 18 1.03 -13.71 -2.73
C GLU A 18 1.39 -15.03 -3.42
N ALA A 19 0.79 -15.28 -4.59
CA ALA A 19 1.08 -16.48 -5.37
C ALA A 19 2.43 -16.40 -6.07
N ASP A 20 2.88 -15.22 -6.47
CA ASP A 20 4.12 -15.01 -7.21
C ASP A 20 4.75 -13.69 -6.79
N ASN A 21 5.48 -13.71 -5.66
CA ASN A 21 6.14 -12.51 -5.13
C ASN A 21 7.51 -12.37 -5.81
N SER A 22 7.50 -11.87 -7.05
CA SER A 22 8.68 -11.75 -7.88
C SER A 22 8.75 -10.40 -8.58
N LYS A 23 9.95 -10.04 -9.02
CA LYS A 23 10.16 -8.83 -9.81
C LYS A 23 9.40 -8.92 -11.14
N THR A 24 9.30 -10.12 -11.72
CA THR A 24 8.57 -10.33 -12.97
C THR A 24 7.10 -9.98 -12.82
N TYR A 25 6.45 -10.51 -11.77
CA TYR A 25 5.05 -10.16 -11.47
C TYR A 25 4.91 -8.66 -11.22
N TRP A 26 5.78 -8.09 -10.39
CA TRP A 26 5.72 -6.68 -10.05
C TRP A 26 5.78 -5.80 -11.30
N LEU A 27 6.75 -6.03 -12.18
CA LEU A 27 6.91 -5.21 -13.39
C LEU A 27 5.73 -5.38 -14.34
N ALA A 28 5.17 -6.60 -14.43
CA ALA A 28 4.01 -6.86 -15.28
C ALA A 28 2.74 -6.18 -14.78
N HIS A 29 2.63 -5.96 -13.46
CA HIS A 29 1.40 -5.45 -12.84
C HIS A 29 1.57 -4.10 -12.14
N LYS A 30 2.69 -3.41 -12.36
CA LYS A 30 2.98 -2.14 -11.70
C LYS A 30 1.91 -1.08 -11.98
N ALA A 31 1.37 -1.05 -13.19
CA ALA A 31 0.31 -0.10 -13.54
C ALA A 31 -0.96 -0.35 -12.72
N VAL A 32 -1.27 -1.61 -12.43
CA VAL A 32 -2.40 -1.96 -11.56
C VAL A 32 -2.14 -1.48 -10.14
N TYR A 33 -0.91 -1.70 -9.63
CA TYR A 33 -0.54 -1.19 -8.31
C TYR A 33 -0.76 0.33 -8.21
N GLU A 34 -0.28 1.08 -9.20
CA GLU A 34 -0.40 2.54 -9.20
C GLU A 34 -1.86 2.98 -9.20
N SER A 35 -2.69 2.40 -10.07
CA SER A 35 -4.07 2.87 -10.25
C SER A 35 -5.05 2.29 -9.24
N ALA A 36 -4.86 1.07 -8.78
CA ALA A 36 -5.83 0.39 -7.92
C ALA A 36 -5.45 0.40 -6.44
N ILE A 37 -4.21 0.73 -6.11
CA ILE A 37 -3.73 0.70 -4.74
C ILE A 37 -3.14 2.04 -4.32
N ARG A 38 -2.11 2.51 -5.00
CA ARG A 38 -1.42 3.73 -4.60
C ARG A 38 -2.30 4.97 -4.72
N GLU A 39 -2.95 5.17 -5.86
CA GLU A 39 -3.81 6.34 -6.05
C GLU A 39 -5.00 6.36 -5.08
N PRO A 40 -5.76 5.25 -4.89
CA PRO A 40 -6.82 5.26 -3.89
C PRO A 40 -6.30 5.49 -2.46
N MET A 41 -5.14 4.93 -2.11
CA MET A 41 -4.56 5.14 -0.79
C MET A 41 -4.16 6.60 -0.60
N LEU A 42 -3.59 7.24 -1.62
CA LEU A 42 -3.27 8.67 -1.58
C LEU A 42 -4.54 9.51 -1.38
N ALA A 43 -5.62 9.16 -2.06
CA ALA A 43 -6.90 9.85 -1.91
C ALA A 43 -7.44 9.71 -0.48
N LEU A 44 -7.32 8.52 0.09
CA LEU A 44 -7.76 8.26 1.47
C LEU A 44 -6.96 9.10 2.47
N VAL A 45 -5.63 9.07 2.39
CA VAL A 45 -4.81 9.81 3.36
C VAL A 45 -4.92 11.32 3.15
N ASP A 46 -5.13 11.77 1.92
CA ASP A 46 -5.40 13.18 1.65
C ASP A 46 -6.67 13.64 2.37
N ALA A 47 -7.71 12.82 2.34
CA ALA A 47 -8.96 13.12 3.05
C ALA A 47 -8.77 13.16 4.57
N LEU A 48 -7.81 12.39 5.10
CA LEU A 48 -7.56 12.30 6.53
C LEU A 48 -6.58 13.34 7.05
N GLU A 49 -5.73 13.90 6.20
CA GLU A 49 -4.70 14.86 6.63
C GLU A 49 -5.27 16.09 7.30
N GLY A 50 -6.40 16.60 6.80
CA GLY A 50 -7.03 17.78 7.38
C GLY A 50 -7.48 17.58 8.81
N GLU A 51 -7.70 16.34 9.24
CA GLU A 51 -8.20 16.00 10.55
C GLU A 51 -7.12 15.38 11.44
N PHE A 52 -6.23 14.55 10.87
CA PHE A 52 -5.27 13.77 11.63
C PHE A 52 -3.81 14.18 11.41
N GLY A 53 -3.55 15.16 10.55
CA GLY A 53 -2.21 15.65 10.30
C GLY A 53 -1.50 14.94 9.17
N GLU A 54 -0.21 15.24 9.01
CA GLU A 54 0.60 14.76 7.91
C GLU A 54 0.56 13.25 7.75
N ALA A 55 0.46 12.80 6.50
CA ALA A 55 0.38 11.37 6.16
C ALA A 55 1.63 10.90 5.43
N ARG A 56 1.89 9.60 5.54
CA ARG A 56 3.02 8.96 4.86
C ARG A 56 2.58 7.59 4.36
N LEU A 57 2.78 7.33 3.05
CA LEU A 57 2.61 5.99 2.49
C LEU A 57 3.92 5.23 2.65
N PHE A 58 3.81 3.96 3.02
CA PHE A 58 4.97 3.09 3.07
C PHE A 58 5.26 2.55 1.67
N ARG A 59 6.54 2.37 1.37
CA ARG A 59 6.96 1.85 0.08
C ARG A 59 6.62 0.36 -0.06
N PRO A 60 6.49 -0.16 -1.30
CA PRO A 60 6.08 -1.55 -1.51
C PRO A 60 7.18 -2.58 -1.27
N TYR A 61 8.43 -2.15 -1.12
CA TYR A 61 9.57 -3.07 -1.04
C TYR A 61 9.82 -3.51 0.40
N ARG A 62 10.17 -4.79 0.58
CA ARG A 62 10.56 -5.34 1.86
C ARG A 62 12.07 -5.19 2.07
N ASP A 63 12.47 -4.99 3.32
CA ASP A 63 13.86 -5.11 3.72
C ASP A 63 14.07 -6.58 4.10
N VAL A 64 14.78 -7.32 3.25
CA VAL A 64 14.95 -8.76 3.40
C VAL A 64 16.36 -9.15 3.85
N ARG A 65 17.20 -8.18 4.23
CA ARG A 65 18.61 -8.45 4.56
C ARG A 65 18.78 -9.48 5.68
N PHE A 66 17.90 -9.45 6.66
CA PHE A 66 17.99 -10.31 7.83
C PHE A 66 16.81 -11.28 7.93
N SER A 67 16.05 -11.45 6.87
CA SER A 67 14.86 -12.28 6.84
C SER A 67 15.14 -13.62 6.17
N ALA A 68 14.54 -14.69 6.71
CA ALA A 68 14.56 -15.98 6.06
C ALA A 68 13.70 -15.98 4.79
N ASP A 69 12.62 -15.22 4.81
CA ASP A 69 11.77 -15.02 3.64
C ASP A 69 12.34 -13.87 2.80
N LYS A 70 12.79 -14.19 1.59
CA LYS A 70 13.39 -13.23 0.67
C LYS A 70 12.41 -12.67 -0.35
N SER A 71 11.10 -12.81 -0.14
CA SER A 71 10.10 -12.19 -1.00
C SER A 71 10.32 -10.68 -1.06
N PRO A 72 10.49 -10.10 -2.26
CA PRO A 72 10.92 -8.70 -2.37
C PRO A 72 9.84 -7.66 -2.11
N TYR A 73 8.57 -8.02 -2.16
CA TYR A 73 7.48 -7.06 -2.05
C TYR A 73 6.55 -7.37 -0.88
N LYS A 74 6.06 -6.30 -0.25
CA LYS A 74 5.04 -6.43 0.78
C LYS A 74 3.71 -6.86 0.14
N THR A 75 2.95 -7.68 0.86
CA THR A 75 1.64 -8.13 0.39
C THR A 75 0.51 -7.23 0.91
N HIS A 76 0.86 -6.00 1.26
CA HIS A 76 -0.09 -4.99 1.70
C HIS A 76 0.46 -3.61 1.40
N GLN A 77 -0.44 -2.62 1.33
CA GLN A 77 -0.07 -1.22 1.27
C GLN A 77 -0.45 -0.58 2.60
N GLY A 78 0.53 -0.04 3.29
CA GLY A 78 0.31 0.66 4.54
C GLY A 78 0.47 2.16 4.38
N ALA A 79 -0.19 2.91 5.25
CA ALA A 79 -0.04 4.36 5.37
C ALA A 79 -0.26 4.76 6.82
N PHE A 80 0.37 5.83 7.24
CA PHE A 80 0.28 6.36 8.59
C PHE A 80 -0.08 7.84 8.52
N THR A 81 -1.05 8.27 9.33
CA THR A 81 -1.41 9.67 9.45
C THR A 81 -1.03 10.19 10.83
N GLY A 82 -0.84 11.51 10.95
CA GLY A 82 -0.47 12.11 12.22
C GLY A 82 0.99 11.91 12.58
N ALA A 83 1.88 11.86 11.58
CA ALA A 83 3.29 11.58 11.77
C ALA A 83 4.00 12.60 12.67
N ASP A 84 3.45 13.81 12.76
CA ASP A 84 4.01 14.92 13.55
C ASP A 84 3.30 15.11 14.90
N THR A 85 2.43 14.19 15.30
CA THR A 85 1.68 14.27 16.55
C THR A 85 1.89 13.04 17.41
N ALA A 86 1.44 13.11 18.69
CA ALA A 86 1.50 11.98 19.60
C ALA A 86 0.47 10.90 19.24
N PHE A 87 -0.54 11.26 18.47
CA PHE A 87 -1.61 10.35 18.07
C PHE A 87 -1.68 10.27 16.56
N GLY A 88 -1.78 9.07 16.04
CA GLY A 88 -1.91 8.86 14.61
C GLY A 88 -2.69 7.60 14.32
N TYR A 89 -2.96 7.38 13.04
CA TYR A 89 -3.70 6.21 12.57
C TYR A 89 -2.92 5.50 11.50
N TYR A 90 -2.91 4.17 11.59
CA TYR A 90 -2.34 3.31 10.56
C TYR A 90 -3.47 2.71 9.76
N VAL A 91 -3.37 2.76 8.44
CA VAL A 91 -4.33 2.12 7.53
C VAL A 91 -3.60 1.13 6.64
N GLN A 92 -4.24 0.03 6.34
CA GLN A 92 -3.64 -1.04 5.55
C GLN A 92 -4.65 -1.64 4.58
N MET A 93 -4.19 -1.98 3.38
CA MET A 93 -4.98 -2.62 2.35
C MET A 93 -4.22 -3.85 1.85
N SER A 94 -4.91 -4.98 1.72
CA SER A 94 -4.32 -6.25 1.29
C SER A 94 -5.35 -7.07 0.51
N ALA A 95 -5.03 -8.36 0.25
CA ALA A 95 -5.96 -9.28 -0.40
C ALA A 95 -7.15 -9.66 0.50
N ASP A 96 -6.97 -9.56 1.79
CA ASP A 96 -8.00 -9.93 2.78
C ASP A 96 -9.04 -8.84 3.01
#